data_2063bc8ac2b13b1bb23235360d11a4ad
#
_entry.id   2063bc8ac2b13b1bb23235360d11a4ad
#
_cell.length_a   1.000
_cell.length_b   1.000
_cell.length_c   1.000
_cell.angle_alpha   90.00
_cell.angle_beta   90.00
_cell.angle_gamma   90.00
#
_symmetry.space_group_name_H-M   'P 1'
#
loop_
_entity.id
_entity.type
_entity.pdbx_description
1 polymer ?
#
loop_
_entity_poly.entity_id
_entity_poly.type
_entity_poly.pdbx_seq_one_letter_code
_entity_poly.pdbx_strand_id
1 'polypeptide(L)'
;MRVGPREDGQTRMAYNRRDQRYLAIDSNILVAYLDRGHPQHQRVKSLASKRVALNPTVIHETYHALVFKLRWSPEEAGLALREVLDDRDNLFLNQTLDTTRTGLALAERYSLGGRDALILANYMSSSVSHLQTFDKALLALERVVYGRHELKIRSP
;
A
#
# COMPACT_ATOMS: atom_id res chain seq x y z
N MET A 1 -5.01 27.05 41.41
CA MET A 1 -4.21 26.99 40.18
C MET A 1 -4.11 25.52 39.74
N ARG A 2 -4.90 25.10 38.77
CA ARG A 2 -4.88 23.72 38.26
C ARG A 2 -4.00 23.71 37.03
N VAL A 3 -2.88 22.97 37.11
CA VAL A 3 -1.99 22.70 36.00
C VAL A 3 -2.65 21.58 35.19
N GLY A 4 -3.11 21.89 33.97
CA GLY A 4 -3.61 20.89 33.02
C GLY A 4 -2.47 19.97 32.53
N PRO A 5 -2.78 18.74 32.07
CA PRO A 5 -1.77 17.81 31.62
C PRO A 5 -1.08 18.37 30.35
N ARG A 6 0.25 18.39 30.39
CA ARG A 6 1.09 18.67 29.24
C ARG A 6 0.89 17.52 28.23
N GLU A 7 0.27 17.80 27.10
CA GLU A 7 0.28 16.88 25.96
C GLU A 7 1.73 16.73 25.47
N ASP A 8 2.28 15.56 25.67
CA ASP A 8 3.65 15.24 25.31
C ASP A 8 3.82 15.27 23.78
N GLY A 9 4.47 16.30 23.28
CA GLY A 9 4.91 16.38 21.89
C GLY A 9 5.73 15.19 21.42
N GLN A 10 6.27 14.42 22.36
CA GLN A 10 7.01 13.17 22.08
C GLN A 10 6.11 12.03 21.60
N THR A 11 4.88 11.90 22.08
CA THR A 11 3.94 10.86 21.64
C THR A 11 3.50 11.08 20.20
N ARG A 12 3.28 12.32 19.80
CA ARG A 12 2.89 12.69 18.44
C ARG A 12 4.03 12.51 17.43
N MET A 13 5.28 12.81 17.83
CA MET A 13 6.46 12.57 16.98
C MET A 13 6.81 11.08 16.86
N ALA A 14 6.60 10.28 17.91
CA ALA A 14 6.84 8.84 17.89
C ALA A 14 5.83 8.12 16.98
N TYR A 15 4.56 8.56 16.98
CA TYR A 15 3.52 8.02 16.10
C TYR A 15 3.85 8.30 14.62
N ASN A 16 4.18 9.55 14.26
CA ASN A 16 4.59 9.91 12.91
C ASN A 16 5.86 9.17 12.43
N ARG A 17 6.81 8.88 13.31
CA ARG A 17 8.03 8.14 12.95
C ARG A 17 7.78 6.65 12.72
N ARG A 18 6.77 6.04 13.36
CA ARG A 18 6.42 4.63 13.16
C ARG A 18 5.78 4.42 11.78
N ASP A 19 4.92 5.32 11.37
CA ASP A 19 4.18 5.23 10.12
C ASP A 19 5.03 5.56 8.88
N GLN A 20 6.06 6.41 9.03
CA GLN A 20 7.03 6.69 7.95
C GLN A 20 7.95 5.50 7.61
N ARG A 21 7.90 4.41 8.39
CA ARG A 21 8.71 3.21 8.15
C ARG A 21 8.10 2.24 7.15
N TYR A 22 6.83 2.38 6.85
CA TYR A 22 6.13 1.49 5.94
C TYR A 22 6.08 2.08 4.54
N LEU A 23 6.42 1.23 3.57
CA LEU A 23 6.29 1.53 2.16
C LEU A 23 5.00 0.89 1.64
N ALA A 24 4.08 1.69 1.17
CA ALA A 24 2.92 1.16 0.46
C ALA A 24 3.35 0.59 -0.89
N ILE A 25 2.80 -0.54 -1.26
CA ILE A 25 3.06 -1.18 -2.55
C ILE A 25 1.75 -1.47 -3.27
N ASP A 26 1.79 -1.31 -4.60
CA ASP A 26 0.73 -1.73 -5.49
C ASP A 26 0.83 -3.22 -5.81
N SER A 27 -0.23 -3.81 -6.33
CA SER A 27 -0.27 -5.23 -6.70
C SER A 27 0.81 -5.60 -7.73
N ASN A 28 1.10 -4.74 -8.70
CA ASN A 28 2.14 -4.99 -9.69
C ASN A 28 3.56 -5.08 -9.07
N ILE A 29 3.81 -4.38 -7.99
CA ILE A 29 5.06 -4.47 -7.22
C ILE A 29 5.13 -5.81 -6.49
N LEU A 30 4.04 -6.22 -5.83
CA LEU A 30 4.01 -7.49 -5.11
C LEU A 30 4.12 -8.69 -6.05
N VAL A 31 3.46 -8.64 -7.21
CA VAL A 31 3.61 -9.66 -8.27
C VAL A 31 5.08 -9.78 -8.69
N ALA A 32 5.72 -8.66 -9.04
CA ALA A 32 7.12 -8.67 -9.47
C ALA A 32 8.08 -9.14 -8.37
N TYR A 33 7.74 -8.91 -7.11
CA TYR A 33 8.53 -9.37 -5.96
C TYR A 33 8.41 -10.89 -5.77
N LEU A 34 7.20 -11.43 -5.83
CA LEU A 34 6.95 -12.86 -5.60
C LEU A 34 7.40 -13.72 -6.78
N ASP A 35 7.23 -13.25 -8.00
CA ASP A 35 7.65 -13.99 -9.20
C ASP A 35 9.10 -13.66 -9.58
N ARG A 36 10.01 -14.56 -9.23
CA ARG A 36 11.45 -14.40 -9.53
C ARG A 36 11.76 -14.33 -11.02
N GLY A 37 10.88 -14.87 -11.88
CA GLY A 37 10.98 -14.78 -13.33
C GLY A 37 10.44 -13.48 -13.92
N HIS A 38 9.82 -12.63 -13.12
CA HIS A 38 9.23 -11.39 -13.60
C HIS A 38 10.31 -10.42 -14.12
N PRO A 39 10.10 -9.74 -15.28
CA PRO A 39 11.08 -8.82 -15.86
C PRO A 39 11.53 -7.70 -14.91
N GLN A 40 10.67 -7.28 -14.00
CA GLN A 40 10.92 -6.20 -13.02
C GLN A 40 11.41 -6.71 -11.66
N HIS A 41 11.61 -8.02 -11.49
CA HIS A 41 11.97 -8.59 -10.18
C HIS A 41 13.21 -7.95 -9.57
N GLN A 42 14.25 -7.71 -10.35
CA GLN A 42 15.49 -7.11 -9.87
C GLN A 42 15.29 -5.70 -9.28
N ARG A 43 14.32 -4.95 -9.80
CA ARG A 43 14.02 -3.59 -9.30
C ARG A 43 13.33 -3.59 -7.94
N VAL A 44 12.65 -4.67 -7.59
CA VAL A 44 11.85 -4.76 -6.36
C VAL A 44 12.42 -5.71 -5.31
N LYS A 45 13.49 -6.43 -5.61
CA LYS A 45 14.05 -7.41 -4.66
C LYS A 45 14.49 -6.82 -3.32
N SER A 46 14.79 -5.53 -3.27
CA SER A 46 15.13 -4.82 -2.03
C SER A 46 13.96 -4.73 -1.03
N LEU A 47 12.73 -5.05 -1.46
CA LEU A 47 11.57 -5.15 -0.55
C LEU A 47 11.78 -6.18 0.56
N ALA A 48 12.61 -7.21 0.34
CA ALA A 48 12.95 -8.20 1.36
C ALA A 48 13.49 -7.59 2.66
N SER A 49 14.14 -6.42 2.59
CA SER A 49 14.68 -5.70 3.74
C SER A 49 13.79 -4.52 4.20
N LYS A 50 12.61 -4.35 3.62
CA LYS A 50 11.71 -3.24 3.93
C LYS A 50 10.43 -3.72 4.59
N ARG A 51 9.84 -2.86 5.40
CA ARG A 51 8.50 -3.03 5.93
C ARG A 51 7.50 -2.47 4.94
N VAL A 52 6.57 -3.28 4.49
CA VAL A 52 5.57 -2.86 3.51
C VAL A 52 4.19 -2.71 4.15
N ALA A 53 3.41 -1.79 3.60
CA ALA A 53 2.00 -1.68 3.88
C ALA A 53 1.20 -2.37 2.77
N LEU A 54 0.20 -3.12 3.17
CA LEU A 54 -0.65 -3.96 2.32
C LEU A 54 -2.12 -3.72 2.65
N ASN A 55 -2.98 -4.05 1.73
CA ASN A 55 -4.43 -4.03 1.94
C ASN A 55 -5.13 -5.18 1.18
N PRO A 56 -6.40 -5.47 1.46
CA PRO A 56 -7.14 -6.57 0.84
C PRO A 56 -7.14 -6.53 -0.69
N THR A 57 -7.30 -5.35 -1.29
CA THR A 57 -7.36 -5.21 -2.76
C THR A 57 -6.03 -5.60 -3.40
N VAL A 58 -4.91 -5.13 -2.87
CA VAL A 58 -3.57 -5.48 -3.36
C VAL A 58 -3.32 -6.99 -3.27
N ILE A 59 -3.69 -7.62 -2.17
CA ILE A 59 -3.54 -9.07 -1.99
C ILE A 59 -4.35 -9.84 -3.04
N HIS A 60 -5.63 -9.52 -3.22
CA HIS A 60 -6.48 -10.26 -4.16
C HIS A 60 -6.17 -9.96 -5.62
N GLU A 61 -5.76 -8.76 -5.97
CA GLU A 61 -5.26 -8.45 -7.32
C GLU A 61 -3.95 -9.20 -7.62
N THR A 62 -3.07 -9.31 -6.63
CA THR A 62 -1.83 -10.09 -6.76
C THR A 62 -2.14 -11.57 -7.00
N TYR A 63 -3.05 -12.16 -6.19
CA TYR A 63 -3.50 -13.54 -6.41
C TYR A 63 -4.03 -13.73 -7.84
N HIS A 64 -4.89 -12.83 -8.30
CA HIS A 64 -5.46 -12.88 -9.65
C HIS A 64 -4.36 -12.85 -10.72
N ALA A 65 -3.38 -11.97 -10.59
CA ALA A 65 -2.28 -11.86 -11.54
C ALA A 65 -1.39 -13.11 -11.55
N LEU A 66 -1.02 -13.63 -10.38
CA LEU A 66 -0.20 -14.83 -10.26
C LEU A 66 -0.88 -16.04 -10.91
N VAL A 67 -2.16 -16.28 -10.62
CA VAL A 67 -2.88 -17.46 -11.12
C VAL A 67 -3.29 -17.32 -12.58
N PHE A 68 -3.94 -16.21 -12.94
CA PHE A 68 -4.58 -16.10 -14.26
C PHE A 68 -3.70 -15.48 -15.35
N LYS A 69 -2.68 -14.71 -14.98
CA LYS A 69 -1.74 -14.13 -15.94
C LYS A 69 -0.41 -14.88 -16.00
N LEU A 70 0.13 -15.24 -14.82
CA LEU A 70 1.45 -15.89 -14.73
C LEU A 70 1.38 -17.41 -14.59
N ARG A 71 0.17 -17.98 -14.54
CA ARG A 71 -0.06 -19.44 -14.54
C ARG A 71 0.48 -20.19 -13.33
N TRP A 72 0.59 -19.52 -12.19
CA TRP A 72 0.84 -20.18 -10.92
C TRP A 72 -0.36 -21.06 -10.55
N SER A 73 -0.12 -22.14 -9.81
CA SER A 73 -1.24 -22.87 -9.22
C SER A 73 -1.92 -22.00 -8.13
N PRO A 74 -3.23 -22.17 -7.90
CA PRO A 74 -3.92 -21.49 -6.81
C PRO A 74 -3.27 -21.73 -5.44
N GLU A 75 -2.77 -22.94 -5.21
CA GLU A 75 -2.10 -23.35 -3.98
C GLU A 75 -0.79 -22.60 -3.77
N GLU A 76 0.07 -22.51 -4.80
CA GLU A 76 1.33 -21.77 -4.74
C GLU A 76 1.11 -20.29 -4.49
N ALA A 77 0.18 -19.67 -5.23
CA ALA A 77 -0.16 -18.26 -5.05
C ALA A 77 -0.73 -17.99 -3.65
N GLY A 78 -1.63 -18.84 -3.18
CA GLY A 78 -2.22 -18.74 -1.85
C GLY A 78 -1.18 -18.89 -0.74
N LEU A 79 -0.23 -19.82 -0.88
CA LEU A 79 0.85 -20.03 0.09
C LEU A 79 1.75 -18.79 0.16
N ALA A 80 2.23 -18.31 -0.98
CA ALA A 80 3.10 -17.13 -1.03
C ALA A 80 2.45 -15.88 -0.41
N LEU A 81 1.16 -15.66 -0.68
CA LEU A 81 0.44 -14.51 -0.11
C LEU A 81 0.17 -14.67 1.39
N ARG A 82 -0.08 -15.87 1.88
CA ARG A 82 -0.20 -16.10 3.33
C ARG A 82 1.13 -15.84 4.05
N GLU A 83 2.27 -16.23 3.47
CA GLU A 83 3.59 -15.90 4.02
C GLU A 83 3.79 -14.38 4.15
N VAL A 84 3.38 -13.62 3.14
CA VAL A 84 3.44 -12.15 3.18
C VAL A 84 2.53 -11.57 4.27
N LEU A 85 1.32 -12.13 4.44
CA LEU A 85 0.35 -11.70 5.46
C LEU A 85 0.79 -12.07 6.88
N ASP A 86 1.47 -13.20 7.05
CA ASP A 86 1.94 -13.69 8.35
C ASP A 86 3.22 -12.98 8.82
N ASP A 87 3.88 -12.23 7.94
CA ASP A 87 5.04 -11.43 8.31
C ASP A 87 4.64 -10.27 9.22
N ARG A 88 5.05 -10.37 10.48
CA ARG A 88 4.72 -9.38 11.52
C ARG A 88 5.37 -8.01 11.31
N ASP A 89 6.36 -7.92 10.45
CA ASP A 89 7.00 -6.66 10.10
C ASP A 89 6.20 -5.86 9.06
N ASN A 90 5.24 -6.49 8.40
CA ASN A 90 4.34 -5.83 7.47
C ASN A 90 3.14 -5.20 8.20
N LEU A 91 2.63 -4.11 7.62
CA LEU A 91 1.41 -3.43 8.07
C LEU A 91 0.25 -3.84 7.16
N PHE A 92 -0.79 -4.42 7.73
CA PHE A 92 -2.02 -4.71 7.00
C PHE A 92 -3.11 -3.71 7.35
N LEU A 93 -3.67 -3.04 6.36
CA LEU A 93 -4.69 -2.02 6.50
C LEU A 93 -6.04 -2.55 6.01
N ASN A 94 -7.00 -2.67 6.92
CA ASN A 94 -8.34 -3.11 6.59
C ASN A 94 -9.11 -2.04 5.81
N GLN A 95 -9.92 -2.48 4.86
CA GLN A 95 -10.88 -1.62 4.20
C GLN A 95 -12.10 -1.39 5.09
N THR A 96 -12.55 -0.14 5.17
CA THR A 96 -13.68 0.27 5.98
C THR A 96 -14.70 1.02 5.13
N LEU A 97 -15.85 1.34 5.72
CA LEU A 97 -16.83 2.23 5.07
C LEU A 97 -16.20 3.59 4.74
N ASP A 98 -15.39 4.13 5.64
CA ASP A 98 -14.75 5.44 5.42
C ASP A 98 -13.70 5.38 4.31
N THR A 99 -12.88 4.33 4.25
CA THR A 99 -11.95 4.16 3.12
C THR A 99 -12.66 3.94 1.80
N THR A 100 -13.81 3.29 1.81
CA THR A 100 -14.65 3.12 0.62
C THR A 100 -15.18 4.48 0.13
N ARG A 101 -15.69 5.31 1.02
CA ARG A 101 -16.14 6.68 0.68
C ARG A 101 -15.00 7.55 0.14
N THR A 102 -13.85 7.51 0.81
CA THR A 102 -12.64 8.22 0.35
C THR A 102 -12.20 7.72 -1.04
N GLY A 103 -12.27 6.43 -1.28
CA GLY A 103 -11.96 5.84 -2.59
C GLY A 103 -12.84 6.41 -3.71
N LEU A 104 -14.15 6.52 -3.48
CA LEU A 104 -15.06 7.14 -4.45
C LEU A 104 -14.70 8.62 -4.71
N ALA A 105 -14.40 9.38 -3.65
CA ALA A 105 -13.99 10.77 -3.79
C ALA A 105 -12.67 10.94 -4.56
N LEU A 106 -11.70 10.04 -4.34
CA LEU A 106 -10.44 10.04 -5.11
C LEU A 106 -10.67 9.63 -6.57
N ALA A 107 -11.52 8.63 -6.82
CA ALA A 107 -11.88 8.21 -8.18
C ALA A 107 -12.46 9.38 -8.98
N GLU A 108 -13.38 10.12 -8.40
CA GLU A 108 -13.97 11.32 -9.02
C GLU A 108 -12.93 12.43 -9.25
N ARG A 109 -12.15 12.75 -8.22
CA ARG A 109 -11.18 13.85 -8.25
C ARG A 109 -10.06 13.65 -9.25
N TYR A 110 -9.54 12.44 -9.35
CA TYR A 110 -8.37 12.11 -10.16
C TYR A 110 -8.70 11.27 -11.39
N SER A 111 -9.98 11.04 -11.67
CA SER A 111 -10.44 10.20 -12.79
C SER A 111 -9.81 8.80 -12.80
N LEU A 112 -9.77 8.17 -11.63
CA LEU A 112 -9.17 6.85 -11.43
C LEU A 112 -10.21 5.73 -11.56
N GLY A 113 -9.76 4.54 -11.93
CA GLY A 113 -10.54 3.32 -11.75
C GLY A 113 -10.83 3.06 -10.27
N GLY A 114 -11.99 2.46 -9.98
CA GLY A 114 -12.45 2.28 -8.60
C GLY A 114 -11.49 1.47 -7.73
N ARG A 115 -10.82 0.45 -8.29
CA ARG A 115 -9.84 -0.37 -7.54
C ARG A 115 -8.59 0.42 -7.19
N ASP A 116 -8.02 1.16 -8.13
CA ASP A 116 -6.85 2.01 -7.89
C ASP A 116 -7.16 3.07 -6.83
N ALA A 117 -8.30 3.74 -6.97
CA ALA A 117 -8.74 4.73 -5.99
C ALA A 117 -8.94 4.13 -4.58
N LEU A 118 -9.45 2.91 -4.49
CA LEU A 118 -9.64 2.20 -3.23
C LEU A 118 -8.31 1.82 -2.59
N ILE A 119 -7.33 1.37 -3.38
CA ILE A 119 -5.96 1.10 -2.91
C ILE A 119 -5.35 2.38 -2.31
N LEU A 120 -5.44 3.49 -3.03
CA LEU A 120 -4.92 4.79 -2.56
C LEU A 120 -5.63 5.24 -1.27
N ALA A 121 -6.96 5.18 -1.24
CA ALA A 121 -7.75 5.57 -0.08
C ALA A 121 -7.38 4.75 1.17
N ASN A 122 -7.15 3.45 0.98
CA ASN A 122 -6.77 2.57 2.06
C ASN A 122 -5.40 2.96 2.65
N TYR A 123 -4.41 3.22 1.81
CA TYR A 123 -3.10 3.69 2.27
C TYR A 123 -3.16 5.08 2.90
N MET A 124 -4.01 5.96 2.38
CA MET A 124 -4.20 7.31 2.94
C MET A 124 -5.00 7.32 4.26
N SER A 125 -5.63 6.22 4.63
CA SER A 125 -6.29 6.07 5.94
C SER A 125 -5.29 5.92 7.10
N SER A 126 -4.04 5.68 6.77
CA SER A 126 -2.90 5.63 7.69
C SER A 126 -1.92 6.76 7.36
N SER A 127 -0.85 6.88 8.11
CA SER A 127 0.18 7.89 7.86
C SER A 127 1.26 7.42 6.86
N VAL A 128 0.98 6.41 6.06
CA VAL A 128 1.88 5.96 4.99
C VAL A 128 1.98 7.07 3.95
N SER A 129 3.19 7.49 3.63
CA SER A 129 3.45 8.67 2.80
C SER A 129 3.98 8.37 1.41
N HIS A 130 4.35 7.12 1.11
CA HIS A 130 4.93 6.71 -0.16
C HIS A 130 4.31 5.42 -0.66
N LEU A 131 3.94 5.42 -1.95
CA LEU A 131 3.48 4.26 -2.71
C LEU A 131 4.46 3.95 -3.83
N GLN A 132 4.87 2.71 -3.97
CA GLN A 132 5.55 2.20 -5.16
C GLN A 132 4.57 1.50 -6.09
N THR A 133 4.68 1.82 -7.38
CA THR A 133 3.91 1.22 -8.47
C THR A 133 4.68 1.23 -9.77
N PHE A 134 4.32 0.35 -10.70
CA PHE A 134 4.72 0.44 -12.11
C PHE A 134 3.63 1.02 -13.01
N ASP A 135 2.44 1.28 -12.47
CA ASP A 135 1.32 1.81 -13.24
C ASP A 135 1.60 3.25 -13.71
N LYS A 136 1.62 3.44 -15.03
CA LYS A 136 1.96 4.73 -15.64
C LYS A 136 0.93 5.82 -15.30
N ALA A 137 -0.34 5.47 -15.19
CA ALA A 137 -1.40 6.42 -14.88
C ALA A 137 -1.27 6.92 -13.44
N LEU A 138 -0.95 6.03 -12.49
CA LEU A 138 -0.67 6.41 -11.10
C LEU A 138 0.62 7.22 -10.99
N LEU A 139 1.68 6.80 -11.67
CA LEU A 139 2.96 7.53 -11.68
C LEU A 139 2.82 8.95 -12.23
N ALA A 140 1.95 9.16 -13.22
CA ALA A 140 1.69 10.48 -13.78
C ALA A 140 1.06 11.47 -12.78
N LEU A 141 0.42 10.97 -11.72
CA LEU A 141 -0.13 11.81 -10.65
C LEU A 141 0.96 12.37 -9.73
N GLU A 142 2.11 11.67 -9.61
CA GLU A 142 3.23 12.00 -8.73
C GLU A 142 2.86 12.02 -7.24
N ARG A 143 1.68 12.52 -6.90
CA ARG A 143 1.11 12.58 -5.56
C ARG A 143 -0.41 12.66 -5.59
N VAL A 144 -1.02 12.16 -4.52
CA VAL A 144 -2.46 12.27 -4.29
C VAL A 144 -2.66 12.94 -2.93
N VAL A 145 -3.60 13.87 -2.87
CA VAL A 145 -3.93 14.63 -1.66
C VAL A 145 -5.40 14.47 -1.33
N TYR A 146 -5.71 14.16 -0.08
CA TYR A 146 -7.06 14.14 0.45
C TYR A 146 -7.08 14.65 1.89
N GLY A 147 -7.76 15.77 2.12
CA GLY A 147 -7.72 16.44 3.40
C GLY A 147 -6.29 16.87 3.78
N ARG A 148 -5.79 16.35 4.90
CA ARG A 148 -4.42 16.59 5.37
C ARG A 148 -3.42 15.50 4.97
N HIS A 149 -3.88 14.48 4.27
CA HIS A 149 -3.05 13.35 3.86
C HIS A 149 -2.48 13.56 2.46
N GLU A 150 -1.22 13.26 2.32
CA GLU A 150 -0.51 13.23 1.04
C GLU A 150 0.17 11.88 0.87
N LEU A 151 -0.04 11.26 -0.28
CA LEU A 151 0.63 10.03 -0.69
C LEU A 151 1.46 10.32 -1.95
N LYS A 152 2.77 10.19 -1.85
CA LYS A 152 3.70 10.34 -2.97
C LYS A 152 3.81 9.02 -3.73
N ILE A 153 3.71 9.09 -5.04
CA ILE A 153 3.72 7.92 -5.93
C ILE A 153 5.04 7.88 -6.70
N ARG A 154 5.72 6.73 -6.64
CA ARG A 154 7.04 6.55 -7.25
C ARG A 154 7.18 5.17 -7.87
N SER A 155 8.06 5.07 -8.86
CA SER A 155 8.61 3.81 -9.34
C SER A 155 9.72 3.31 -8.41
N PRO A 156 9.88 1.98 -8.25
CA PRO A 156 11.02 1.42 -7.54
C PRO A 156 12.35 1.74 -8.22
#